data_be1f67b6520a8269b4aa92c2e71e3be9
#
_entry.id   be1f67b6520a8269b4aa92c2e71e3be9
#
_cell.length_a   1.000
_cell.length_b   1.000
_cell.length_c   1.000
_cell.angle_alpha   90.00
_cell.angle_beta   90.00
_cell.angle_gamma   90.00
#
_symmetry.space_group_name_H-M   'P 1'
#
loop_
_entity.id
_entity.type
_entity.pdbx_description
1 polymer ?
#
loop_
_entity_poly.entity_id
_entity_poly.type
_entity_poly.pdbx_seq_one_letter_code
_entity_poly.pdbx_strand_id
1 'polypeptide(L)'
;VVMATVRFPQHGSTPCEPAFRYSRNAENHRESPPPCGLSPSDGQPPQPASFSTRDHMTEDPAAQRKALRDMLRDRRRQLPAAGRIAAAEALSARLLSLPFAPETGHVAGYWATDGEIALHLWQMRLPADVRYCLPVLDDDMRLRFAPWRPGEALVTNRFGIPEPVEAEALPAEAMAMIVLPLVGFDSAGQRLGMGGGWYDRSLAFRRDHASPPPWLVGTGFAVQQVDALRAEPWDVSLDAICTESDTFNLHIPPT
;
A
#
# COMPACT_ATOMS: atom_id res chain seq x y z
N VAL A 1 -5.42 -0.12 47.72
CA VAL A 1 -4.16 0.55 48.11
C VAL A 1 -3.07 -0.49 48.21
N VAL A 2 -2.24 -0.66 47.24
CA VAL A 2 -0.81 -1.03 47.32
C VAL A 2 -0.18 -0.62 46.00
N MET A 3 0.63 0.43 46.04
CA MET A 3 1.54 0.80 44.96
C MET A 3 2.76 -0.13 44.97
N ALA A 4 3.02 -0.81 43.86
CA ALA A 4 4.28 -1.52 43.64
C ALA A 4 5.17 -0.66 42.74
N THR A 5 6.22 -0.11 43.35
CA THR A 5 7.28 0.64 42.66
C THR A 5 8.24 -0.32 42.00
N VAL A 6 8.32 -0.33 40.68
CA VAL A 6 9.35 -1.07 39.90
C VAL A 6 10.54 -0.15 39.69
N ARG A 7 11.68 -0.51 40.31
CA ARG A 7 12.99 0.12 40.10
C ARG A 7 13.67 -0.50 38.86
N PHE A 8 14.09 0.33 37.94
CA PHE A 8 15.00 -0.05 36.84
C PHE A 8 16.46 0.08 37.29
N PRO A 9 17.35 -0.85 36.97
CA PRO A 9 18.79 -0.69 37.16
C PRO A 9 19.43 0.14 36.05
N GLN A 10 20.24 1.10 36.46
CA GLN A 10 21.13 1.88 35.59
C GLN A 10 22.46 1.11 35.42
N HIS A 11 22.86 0.85 34.20
CA HIS A 11 24.24 0.57 33.78
C HIS A 11 24.39 1.26 32.43
N GLY A 12 25.24 2.23 32.21
CA GLY A 12 26.67 2.32 32.39
C GLY A 12 27.29 2.25 30.99
N SER A 13 27.41 3.40 30.36
CA SER A 13 28.30 3.88 29.26
C SER A 13 29.45 2.99 28.77
N THR A 14 29.67 2.86 27.46
CA THR A 14 30.78 3.51 26.75
C THR A 14 30.63 3.35 25.22
N PRO A 15 31.01 4.34 24.39
CA PRO A 15 30.90 4.27 22.93
C PRO A 15 32.19 3.67 22.32
N CYS A 16 32.03 2.80 21.33
CA CYS A 16 33.13 2.32 20.48
C CYS A 16 32.88 2.79 19.06
N GLU A 17 33.62 3.79 18.63
CA GLU A 17 33.82 4.12 17.21
C GLU A 17 34.72 3.07 16.53
N PRO A 18 34.52 2.76 15.27
CA PRO A 18 35.61 2.36 14.40
C PRO A 18 35.82 3.39 13.30
N ALA A 19 37.03 3.95 13.35
CA ALA A 19 37.62 4.75 12.30
C ALA A 19 37.83 3.91 11.02
N PHE A 20 37.22 4.31 9.93
CA PHE A 20 37.57 3.80 8.60
C PHE A 20 38.65 4.67 7.99
N ARG A 21 39.86 4.08 7.86
CA ARG A 21 41.00 4.67 7.14
C ARG A 21 40.81 4.48 5.63
N TYR A 22 40.83 5.59 4.93
CA TYR A 22 40.97 5.67 3.48
C TYR A 22 42.43 5.42 3.12
N SER A 23 42.73 4.37 2.35
CA SER A 23 44.06 4.16 1.73
C SER A 23 43.96 4.48 0.23
N ARG A 24 44.65 5.54 -0.18
CA ARG A 24 44.92 5.84 -1.59
C ARG A 24 46.15 5.02 -1.99
N ASN A 25 46.07 4.28 -3.09
CA ASN A 25 47.25 3.96 -3.91
C ASN A 25 46.91 4.21 -5.37
N ALA A 26 47.56 5.20 -5.92
CA ALA A 26 47.69 5.46 -7.33
C ALA A 26 48.99 4.81 -7.81
N GLU A 27 48.90 3.94 -8.80
CA GLU A 27 50.08 3.60 -9.62
C GLU A 27 49.69 3.59 -11.10
N ASN A 28 50.40 4.48 -11.80
CA ASN A 28 50.43 4.65 -13.24
C ASN A 28 51.14 3.48 -13.93
N HIS A 29 50.53 2.87 -14.91
CA HIS A 29 51.26 2.22 -16.00
C HIS A 29 50.77 2.76 -17.34
N ARG A 30 51.67 3.53 -17.97
CA ARG A 30 51.62 3.91 -19.38
C ARG A 30 52.15 2.73 -20.19
N GLU A 31 51.34 2.19 -21.08
CA GLU A 31 51.84 1.37 -22.19
C GLU A 31 51.52 2.06 -23.51
N SER A 32 52.57 2.11 -24.37
CA SER A 32 52.59 2.76 -25.67
C SER A 32 51.97 1.87 -26.76
N PRO A 33 51.39 2.43 -27.81
CA PRO A 33 50.78 1.66 -28.89
C PRO A 33 51.84 1.19 -29.93
N PRO A 34 51.65 0.05 -30.60
CA PRO A 34 52.48 -0.41 -31.71
C PRO A 34 52.11 0.27 -33.03
N PRO A 35 53.01 0.21 -34.04
CA PRO A 35 52.96 1.06 -35.25
C PRO A 35 52.02 0.54 -36.32
N CYS A 36 51.49 1.50 -37.11
CA CYS A 36 50.71 1.34 -38.33
C CYS A 36 51.44 0.47 -39.41
N GLY A 37 50.69 -0.54 -39.89
CA GLY A 37 50.98 -1.19 -41.18
C GLY A 37 49.83 -0.97 -42.12
N LEU A 38 50.04 -0.18 -43.17
CA LEU A 38 49.10 0.03 -44.26
C LEU A 38 49.18 -1.11 -45.29
N SER A 39 48.07 -1.68 -45.68
CA SER A 39 47.89 -2.24 -47.01
C SER A 39 46.45 -2.05 -47.47
N PRO A 40 46.18 -1.59 -48.70
CA PRO A 40 44.87 -1.33 -49.23
C PRO A 40 44.35 -2.61 -49.89
N SER A 41 43.13 -2.98 -49.56
CA SER A 41 42.31 -3.90 -50.40
C SER A 41 40.89 -3.38 -50.50
N ASP A 42 40.49 -3.29 -51.71
CA ASP A 42 39.18 -2.97 -52.28
C ASP A 42 38.01 -3.55 -51.45
N GLY A 43 37.01 -2.74 -51.20
CA GLY A 43 35.77 -3.37 -50.67
C GLY A 43 34.72 -2.35 -50.29
N GLN A 44 33.71 -2.35 -50.97
CA GLN A 44 32.31 -2.05 -50.75
C GLN A 44 31.97 -1.56 -49.31
N PRO A 45 31.25 -0.43 -49.17
CA PRO A 45 30.82 0.05 -47.87
C PRO A 45 29.88 -0.97 -47.22
N PRO A 46 30.01 -1.20 -45.89
CA PRO A 46 29.11 -2.09 -45.22
C PRO A 46 27.67 -1.50 -45.25
N GLN A 47 26.75 -2.32 -45.76
CA GLN A 47 25.33 -2.02 -45.72
C GLN A 47 24.92 -1.84 -44.25
N PRO A 48 24.08 -0.86 -43.93
CA PRO A 48 23.58 -0.74 -42.57
C PRO A 48 22.81 -2.02 -42.23
N ALA A 49 23.26 -2.69 -41.16
CA ALA A 49 22.55 -3.81 -40.60
C ALA A 49 21.12 -3.34 -40.32
N SER A 50 20.18 -3.99 -41.01
CA SER A 50 18.78 -3.83 -40.72
C SER A 50 18.56 -4.32 -39.24
N PHE A 51 18.55 -3.39 -38.33
CA PHE A 51 18.04 -3.66 -36.97
C PHE A 51 16.58 -4.03 -37.17
N SER A 52 16.31 -5.32 -37.08
CA SER A 52 14.97 -5.86 -36.96
C SER A 52 14.36 -5.30 -35.68
N THR A 53 13.52 -4.29 -35.83
CA THR A 53 12.66 -3.73 -34.80
C THR A 53 11.52 -4.74 -34.49
N ARG A 54 11.87 -5.94 -34.03
CA ARG A 54 10.93 -6.95 -33.56
C ARG A 54 11.50 -7.66 -32.36
N ASP A 55 11.62 -6.94 -31.26
CA ASP A 55 11.65 -7.52 -29.91
C ASP A 55 11.12 -6.47 -28.93
N HIS A 56 9.94 -5.89 -29.22
CA HIS A 56 9.05 -5.52 -28.16
C HIS A 56 8.41 -6.84 -27.68
N MET A 57 9.14 -7.56 -26.83
CA MET A 57 8.51 -8.52 -25.93
C MET A 57 7.47 -7.72 -25.15
N THR A 58 6.22 -7.88 -25.50
CA THR A 58 5.08 -7.39 -24.71
C THR A 58 5.16 -8.18 -23.41
N GLU A 59 5.81 -7.59 -22.42
CA GLU A 59 5.84 -8.18 -21.07
C GLU A 59 4.39 -8.47 -20.67
N ASP A 60 4.16 -9.68 -20.19
CA ASP A 60 2.84 -10.12 -19.71
C ASP A 60 2.27 -9.09 -18.73
N PRO A 61 1.08 -8.52 -18.97
CA PRO A 61 0.47 -7.53 -18.08
C PRO A 61 0.34 -8.04 -16.62
N ALA A 62 0.16 -9.34 -16.44
CA ALA A 62 0.10 -9.95 -15.11
C ALA A 62 1.47 -9.91 -14.41
N ALA A 63 2.57 -10.17 -15.16
CA ALA A 63 3.93 -10.07 -14.66
C ALA A 63 4.29 -8.63 -14.29
N GLN A 64 3.92 -7.65 -15.12
CA GLN A 64 4.11 -6.21 -14.84
C GLN A 64 3.37 -5.79 -13.56
N ARG A 65 2.10 -6.17 -13.43
CA ARG A 65 1.31 -5.88 -12.21
C ARG A 65 1.92 -6.53 -10.96
N LYS A 66 2.48 -7.75 -11.10
CA LYS A 66 3.18 -8.42 -10.00
C LYS A 66 4.43 -7.65 -9.59
N ALA A 67 5.30 -7.30 -10.54
CA ALA A 67 6.51 -6.54 -10.28
C ALA A 67 6.22 -5.18 -9.62
N LEU A 68 5.18 -4.49 -10.08
CA LEU A 68 4.73 -3.23 -9.50
C LEU A 68 4.25 -3.41 -8.04
N ARG A 69 3.49 -4.47 -7.75
CA ARG A 69 3.09 -4.80 -6.36
C ARG A 69 4.30 -5.00 -5.47
N ASP A 70 5.26 -5.80 -5.92
CA ASP A 70 6.45 -6.13 -5.13
C ASP A 70 7.25 -4.86 -4.83
N MET A 71 7.48 -3.99 -5.83
CA MET A 71 8.17 -2.72 -5.68
C MET A 71 7.45 -1.77 -4.68
N LEU A 72 6.13 -1.62 -4.78
CA LEU A 72 5.37 -0.71 -3.91
C LEU A 72 5.27 -1.23 -2.48
N ARG A 73 5.19 -2.55 -2.29
CA ARG A 73 5.27 -3.18 -0.97
C ARG A 73 6.63 -2.95 -0.33
N ASP A 74 7.71 -3.03 -1.09
CA ASP A 74 9.04 -2.75 -0.59
C ASP A 74 9.21 -1.28 -0.21
N ARG A 75 8.69 -0.33 -1.02
CA ARG A 75 8.68 1.10 -0.66
C ARG A 75 8.02 1.34 0.70
N ARG A 76 6.81 0.79 0.93
CA ARG A 76 6.11 0.99 2.21
C ARG A 76 6.80 0.32 3.39
N ARG A 77 7.45 -0.84 3.18
CA ARG A 77 8.20 -1.55 4.23
C ARG A 77 9.45 -0.80 4.67
N GLN A 78 10.06 -0.03 3.78
CA GLN A 78 11.25 0.78 4.06
C GLN A 78 10.95 2.03 4.89
N LEU A 79 9.68 2.39 5.08
CA LEU A 79 9.31 3.53 5.91
C LEU A 79 9.71 3.31 7.37
N PRO A 80 10.42 4.25 8.00
CA PRO A 80 10.84 4.13 9.40
C PRO A 80 9.63 4.11 10.34
N ALA A 81 9.75 3.45 11.48
CA ALA A 81 8.66 3.28 12.44
C ALA A 81 8.03 4.62 12.89
N ALA A 82 8.87 5.64 13.17
CA ALA A 82 8.40 6.96 13.52
C ALA A 82 7.54 7.60 12.42
N GLY A 83 7.96 7.45 11.15
CA GLY A 83 7.19 7.92 9.99
C GLY A 83 5.83 7.22 9.87
N ARG A 84 5.77 5.92 10.11
CA ARG A 84 4.49 5.17 10.09
C ARG A 84 3.53 5.60 11.19
N ILE A 85 4.05 5.92 12.39
CA ILE A 85 3.23 6.42 13.50
C ILE A 85 2.65 7.79 13.14
N ALA A 86 3.49 8.71 12.65
CA ALA A 86 3.05 10.03 12.22
C ALA A 86 2.03 9.95 11.06
N ALA A 87 2.25 9.02 10.12
CA ALA A 87 1.33 8.78 9.01
C ALA A 87 -0.04 8.27 9.47
N ALA A 88 -0.08 7.33 10.44
CA ALA A 88 -1.34 6.85 11.01
C ALA A 88 -2.13 7.97 11.71
N GLU A 89 -1.42 8.89 12.40
CA GLU A 89 -2.02 10.09 13.02
C GLU A 89 -2.64 11.02 11.96
N ALA A 90 -1.88 11.37 10.93
CA ALA A 90 -2.33 12.24 9.85
C ALA A 90 -3.49 11.61 9.06
N LEU A 91 -3.41 10.32 8.74
CA LEU A 91 -4.49 9.57 8.09
C LEU A 91 -5.78 9.58 8.92
N SER A 92 -5.68 9.35 10.24
CA SER A 92 -6.82 9.39 11.14
C SER A 92 -7.56 10.72 11.06
N ALA A 93 -6.82 11.84 11.11
CA ALA A 93 -7.41 13.18 10.99
C ALA A 93 -8.11 13.39 9.64
N ARG A 94 -7.51 12.92 8.54
CA ARG A 94 -8.10 13.04 7.19
C ARG A 94 -9.37 12.23 7.04
N LEU A 95 -9.40 10.98 7.50
CA LEU A 95 -10.58 10.13 7.45
C LEU A 95 -11.75 10.72 8.25
N LEU A 96 -11.47 11.33 9.40
CA LEU A 96 -12.51 12.00 10.22
C LEU A 96 -12.98 13.32 9.61
N SER A 97 -12.18 13.97 8.77
CA SER A 97 -12.53 15.24 8.12
C SER A 97 -13.17 15.07 6.73
N LEU A 98 -13.38 13.84 6.26
CA LEU A 98 -14.09 13.61 5.00
C LEU A 98 -15.51 14.20 5.09
N PRO A 99 -16.02 14.87 4.04
CA PRO A 99 -17.36 15.49 4.06
C PRO A 99 -18.50 14.50 4.25
N PHE A 100 -18.18 13.21 4.06
CA PHE A 100 -19.11 12.09 4.21
C PHE A 100 -18.66 11.13 5.34
N ALA A 101 -17.80 11.59 6.26
CA ALA A 101 -17.42 10.77 7.42
C ALA A 101 -18.66 10.40 8.23
N PRO A 102 -18.92 9.11 8.49
CA PRO A 102 -20.13 8.69 9.17
C PRO A 102 -20.14 9.13 10.65
N GLU A 103 -21.29 9.62 11.10
CA GLU A 103 -21.54 9.95 12.50
C GLU A 103 -22.22 8.80 13.26
N THR A 104 -22.84 7.87 12.54
CA THR A 104 -23.54 6.69 13.07
C THR A 104 -23.38 5.48 12.16
N GLY A 105 -23.77 4.30 12.64
CA GLY A 105 -23.80 3.06 11.85
C GLY A 105 -22.50 2.29 11.88
N HIS A 106 -22.27 1.46 10.86
CA HIS A 106 -21.11 0.57 10.80
C HIS A 106 -20.07 1.11 9.81
N VAL A 107 -18.82 1.11 10.20
CA VAL A 107 -17.68 1.40 9.31
C VAL A 107 -16.74 0.21 9.31
N ALA A 108 -16.28 -0.17 8.13
CA ALA A 108 -15.27 -1.22 8.01
C ALA A 108 -13.89 -0.62 7.83
N GLY A 109 -12.93 -1.15 8.59
CA GLY A 109 -11.51 -0.94 8.34
C GLY A 109 -10.83 -2.25 8.00
N TYR A 110 -9.55 -2.34 8.31
CA TYR A 110 -8.74 -3.55 8.13
C TYR A 110 -7.71 -3.70 9.25
N TRP A 111 -7.23 -4.91 9.46
CA TRP A 111 -6.07 -5.17 10.30
C TRP A 111 -4.81 -4.96 9.47
N ALA A 112 -4.02 -3.94 9.81
CA ALA A 112 -2.82 -3.59 9.04
C ALA A 112 -1.77 -4.70 9.10
N THR A 113 -1.39 -5.22 7.94
CA THR A 113 -0.38 -6.27 7.75
C THR A 113 0.67 -5.80 6.75
N ASP A 114 1.80 -6.50 6.68
CA ASP A 114 2.83 -6.27 5.66
C ASP A 114 3.26 -4.79 5.51
N GLY A 115 3.26 -4.04 6.62
CA GLY A 115 3.63 -2.63 6.65
C GLY A 115 2.57 -1.65 6.14
N GLU A 116 1.31 -2.05 6.05
CA GLU A 116 0.19 -1.16 5.74
C GLU A 116 0.06 -0.02 6.75
N ILE A 117 -0.52 1.10 6.32
CA ILE A 117 -0.80 2.22 7.22
C ILE A 117 -1.89 1.80 8.22
N ALA A 118 -1.66 2.04 9.50
CA ALA A 118 -2.53 1.52 10.55
C ALA A 118 -3.75 2.42 10.80
N LEU A 119 -4.91 1.81 11.03
CA LEU A 119 -6.18 2.50 11.29
C LEU A 119 -6.53 2.62 12.78
N HIS A 120 -5.71 2.11 13.71
CA HIS A 120 -6.06 2.07 15.13
C HIS A 120 -6.37 3.45 15.73
N LEU A 121 -5.67 4.51 15.31
CA LEU A 121 -5.95 5.88 15.79
C LEU A 121 -7.27 6.42 15.24
N TRP A 122 -7.63 6.08 14.01
CA TRP A 122 -8.94 6.41 13.44
C TRP A 122 -10.04 5.67 14.20
N GLN A 123 -9.88 4.36 14.42
CA GLN A 123 -10.83 3.55 15.18
C GLN A 123 -11.11 4.12 16.57
N MET A 124 -10.05 4.54 17.31
CA MET A 124 -10.17 5.11 18.66
C MET A 124 -10.88 6.47 18.69
N ARG A 125 -10.92 7.18 17.58
CA ARG A 125 -11.49 8.54 17.45
C ARG A 125 -12.84 8.57 16.77
N LEU A 126 -13.39 7.42 16.38
CA LEU A 126 -14.72 7.34 15.79
C LEU A 126 -15.77 7.88 16.78
N PRO A 127 -16.84 8.51 16.28
CA PRO A 127 -17.99 8.90 17.10
C PRO A 127 -18.57 7.71 17.88
N ALA A 128 -19.17 7.97 19.04
CA ALA A 128 -19.66 6.92 19.94
C ALA A 128 -20.74 6.02 19.29
N ASP A 129 -21.51 6.56 18.36
CA ASP A 129 -22.58 5.84 17.66
C ASP A 129 -22.10 5.12 16.39
N VAL A 130 -20.78 5.18 16.09
CA VAL A 130 -20.15 4.45 14.99
C VAL A 130 -19.54 3.16 15.51
N ARG A 131 -19.85 2.03 14.86
CA ARG A 131 -19.30 0.71 15.17
C ARG A 131 -18.24 0.34 14.16
N TYR A 132 -17.03 0.10 14.65
CA TYR A 132 -15.91 -0.36 13.82
C TYR A 132 -16.03 -1.85 13.55
N CYS A 133 -15.83 -2.25 12.29
CA CYS A 133 -15.86 -3.64 11.85
C CYS A 133 -14.54 -4.05 11.21
N LEU A 134 -14.13 -5.30 11.43
CA LEU A 134 -13.02 -5.93 10.73
C LEU A 134 -13.54 -6.93 9.69
N PRO A 135 -12.78 -7.13 8.58
CA PRO A 135 -13.15 -8.10 7.57
C PRO A 135 -12.99 -9.53 8.09
N VAL A 136 -13.94 -10.37 7.74
CA VAL A 136 -13.96 -11.81 7.96
C VAL A 136 -14.10 -12.51 6.61
N LEU A 137 -13.35 -13.58 6.42
CA LEU A 137 -13.40 -14.35 5.16
C LEU A 137 -14.67 -15.19 5.10
N ASP A 138 -15.40 -15.10 3.99
CA ASP A 138 -16.51 -16.00 3.69
C ASP A 138 -16.09 -17.11 2.70
N ASP A 139 -16.81 -18.22 2.68
CA ASP A 139 -16.52 -19.39 1.84
C ASP A 139 -16.67 -19.08 0.35
N ASP A 140 -17.52 -18.11 -0.03
CA ASP A 140 -17.73 -17.67 -1.41
C ASP A 140 -16.65 -16.71 -1.93
N MET A 141 -15.52 -16.61 -1.22
CA MET A 141 -14.40 -15.70 -1.50
C MET A 141 -14.77 -14.20 -1.42
N ARG A 142 -15.75 -13.87 -0.62
CA ARG A 142 -16.13 -12.49 -0.27
C ARG A 142 -15.71 -12.17 1.15
N LEU A 143 -15.73 -10.88 1.47
CA LEU A 143 -15.56 -10.36 2.81
C LEU A 143 -16.92 -10.06 3.40
N ARG A 144 -17.10 -10.47 4.64
CA ARG A 144 -18.11 -9.93 5.53
C ARG A 144 -17.41 -9.07 6.58
N PHE A 145 -18.13 -8.27 7.32
CA PHE A 145 -17.57 -7.31 8.25
C PHE A 145 -18.18 -7.50 9.62
N ALA A 146 -17.35 -7.92 10.57
CA ALA A 146 -17.76 -8.21 11.93
C ALA A 146 -17.44 -7.04 12.86
N PRO A 147 -18.41 -6.54 13.67
CA PRO A 147 -18.13 -5.55 14.69
C PRO A 147 -17.02 -6.04 15.63
N TRP A 148 -16.08 -5.16 15.94
CA TRP A 148 -14.95 -5.47 16.81
C TRP A 148 -14.50 -4.24 17.60
N ARG A 149 -14.15 -4.47 18.87
CA ARG A 149 -13.59 -3.46 19.77
C ARG A 149 -12.21 -3.90 20.25
N PRO A 150 -11.28 -2.96 20.54
CA PRO A 150 -9.99 -3.29 21.15
C PRO A 150 -10.17 -4.11 22.41
N GLY A 151 -9.47 -5.25 22.47
CA GLY A 151 -9.54 -6.20 23.57
C GLY A 151 -10.47 -7.39 23.38
N GLU A 152 -11.34 -7.38 22.38
CA GLU A 152 -12.14 -8.54 22.00
C GLU A 152 -11.27 -9.60 21.29
N ALA A 153 -11.67 -10.87 21.41
CA ALA A 153 -10.90 -11.99 20.90
C ALA A 153 -10.80 -11.99 19.39
N LEU A 154 -9.61 -12.35 18.88
CA LEU A 154 -9.32 -12.50 17.48
C LEU A 154 -8.78 -13.91 17.19
N VAL A 155 -9.07 -14.46 16.02
CA VAL A 155 -8.50 -15.69 15.51
C VAL A 155 -7.71 -15.38 14.22
N THR A 156 -6.63 -16.09 14.00
CA THR A 156 -5.85 -15.93 12.77
C THR A 156 -6.45 -16.74 11.64
N ASN A 157 -6.82 -16.09 10.54
CA ASN A 157 -7.36 -16.74 9.37
C ASN A 157 -6.27 -17.41 8.50
N ARG A 158 -6.66 -18.08 7.41
CA ARG A 158 -5.75 -18.80 6.50
C ARG A 158 -4.68 -17.95 5.81
N PHE A 159 -4.79 -16.60 5.87
CA PHE A 159 -3.79 -15.67 5.37
C PHE A 159 -2.89 -15.09 6.46
N GLY A 160 -3.02 -15.56 7.70
CA GLY A 160 -2.28 -15.03 8.84
C GLY A 160 -2.80 -13.70 9.36
N ILE A 161 -4.01 -13.28 8.97
CA ILE A 161 -4.63 -12.01 9.36
C ILE A 161 -5.62 -12.26 10.50
N PRO A 162 -5.53 -11.47 11.59
CA PRO A 162 -6.52 -11.54 12.66
C PRO A 162 -7.92 -11.13 12.20
N GLU A 163 -8.93 -11.92 12.59
CA GLU A 163 -10.35 -11.64 12.38
C GLU A 163 -11.15 -11.91 13.66
N PRO A 164 -12.28 -11.21 13.88
CA PRO A 164 -13.11 -11.40 15.08
C PRO A 164 -13.64 -12.81 15.22
N VAL A 165 -13.63 -13.31 16.47
CA VAL A 165 -14.26 -14.59 16.84
C VAL A 165 -15.73 -14.33 17.20
N GLU A 166 -16.63 -15.17 16.74
CA GLU A 166 -18.05 -15.22 17.18
C GLU A 166 -18.89 -13.95 16.92
N ALA A 167 -18.44 -13.03 16.09
CA ALA A 167 -19.25 -11.87 15.74
C ALA A 167 -20.19 -12.18 14.57
N GLU A 168 -21.44 -11.72 14.67
CA GLU A 168 -22.35 -11.72 13.53
C GLU A 168 -21.79 -10.80 12.44
N ALA A 169 -21.27 -11.41 11.37
CA ALA A 169 -20.64 -10.67 10.29
C ALA A 169 -21.70 -10.13 9.32
N LEU A 170 -21.62 -8.83 9.07
CA LEU A 170 -22.53 -8.09 8.21
C LEU A 170 -22.04 -8.09 6.76
N PRO A 171 -22.91 -8.00 5.75
CA PRO A 171 -22.51 -7.81 4.36
C PRO A 171 -21.97 -6.40 4.12
N ALA A 172 -21.25 -6.21 3.01
CA ALA A 172 -20.65 -4.92 2.66
C ALA A 172 -21.68 -3.79 2.50
N GLU A 173 -22.88 -4.12 2.04
CA GLU A 173 -24.01 -3.21 1.85
C GLU A 173 -24.53 -2.60 3.16
N ALA A 174 -24.26 -3.24 4.29
CA ALA A 174 -24.66 -2.75 5.61
C ALA A 174 -23.70 -1.70 6.19
N MET A 175 -22.59 -1.43 5.52
CA MET A 175 -21.60 -0.46 5.96
C MET A 175 -21.98 0.95 5.49
N ALA A 176 -21.75 1.95 6.35
CA ALA A 176 -21.83 3.35 5.95
C ALA A 176 -20.55 3.77 5.18
N MET A 177 -19.40 3.22 5.58
CA MET A 177 -18.11 3.45 4.93
C MET A 177 -17.24 2.20 5.02
N ILE A 178 -16.49 1.93 3.96
CA ILE A 178 -15.47 0.87 3.93
C ILE A 178 -14.13 1.51 3.60
N VAL A 179 -13.19 1.43 4.53
CA VAL A 179 -11.80 1.83 4.36
C VAL A 179 -10.99 0.59 4.00
N LEU A 180 -10.35 0.61 2.82
CA LEU A 180 -9.62 -0.53 2.29
C LEU A 180 -8.14 -0.24 2.03
N PRO A 181 -7.22 -1.21 2.28
CA PRO A 181 -5.79 -1.02 2.09
C PRO A 181 -5.42 -1.07 0.62
N LEU A 182 -4.50 -0.20 0.19
CA LEU A 182 -3.96 -0.17 -1.16
C LEU A 182 -2.50 -0.64 -1.17
N VAL A 183 -2.12 -1.37 -2.22
CA VAL A 183 -0.71 -1.61 -2.56
C VAL A 183 -0.17 -0.44 -3.38
N GLY A 184 -0.99 0.10 -4.27
CA GLY A 184 -0.69 1.28 -5.07
C GLY A 184 -1.96 1.96 -5.56
N PHE A 185 -1.82 3.22 -5.97
CA PHE A 185 -2.93 4.02 -6.51
C PHE A 185 -2.39 5.13 -7.41
N ASP A 186 -3.25 5.68 -8.25
CA ASP A 186 -2.98 6.89 -9.01
C ASP A 186 -3.94 8.04 -8.64
N SER A 187 -3.68 9.22 -9.16
CA SER A 187 -4.51 10.40 -8.90
C SER A 187 -5.89 10.35 -9.54
N ALA A 188 -6.11 9.44 -10.50
CA ALA A 188 -7.40 9.20 -11.14
C ALA A 188 -8.29 8.22 -10.34
N GLY A 189 -7.78 7.69 -9.21
CA GLY A 189 -8.53 6.77 -8.37
C GLY A 189 -8.41 5.30 -8.74
N GLN A 190 -7.56 4.97 -9.70
CA GLN A 190 -7.27 3.57 -9.98
C GLN A 190 -6.43 2.98 -8.86
N ARG A 191 -6.68 1.73 -8.52
CA ARG A 191 -6.00 1.07 -7.43
C ARG A 191 -5.35 -0.25 -7.82
N LEU A 192 -4.27 -0.56 -7.13
CA LEU A 192 -3.62 -1.85 -7.16
C LEU A 192 -3.78 -2.53 -5.81
N GLY A 193 -4.50 -3.64 -5.76
CA GLY A 193 -4.64 -4.48 -4.57
C GLY A 193 -3.62 -5.63 -4.56
N MET A 194 -3.72 -6.50 -3.55
CA MET A 194 -2.86 -7.69 -3.37
C MET A 194 -3.05 -8.79 -4.44
N GLY A 195 -4.07 -8.68 -5.31
CA GLY A 195 -4.34 -9.62 -6.39
C GLY A 195 -5.28 -10.78 -6.03
N GLY A 196 -5.76 -10.86 -4.79
CA GLY A 196 -6.73 -11.88 -4.37
C GLY A 196 -8.17 -11.60 -4.80
N GLY A 197 -8.50 -10.35 -5.18
CA GLY A 197 -9.82 -9.93 -5.64
C GLY A 197 -10.92 -9.97 -4.57
N TRP A 198 -10.57 -10.06 -3.29
CA TRP A 198 -11.53 -10.14 -2.19
C TRP A 198 -12.44 -8.91 -2.15
N TYR A 199 -11.87 -7.71 -2.14
CA TYR A 199 -12.64 -6.47 -2.14
C TYR A 199 -13.46 -6.31 -3.43
N ASP A 200 -12.91 -6.63 -4.61
CA ASP A 200 -13.63 -6.46 -5.88
C ASP A 200 -14.86 -7.37 -5.97
N ARG A 201 -14.79 -8.59 -5.42
CA ARG A 201 -15.96 -9.48 -5.32
C ARG A 201 -16.96 -9.02 -4.28
N SER A 202 -16.50 -8.60 -3.11
CA SER A 202 -17.37 -8.14 -2.02
C SER A 202 -18.10 -6.84 -2.36
N LEU A 203 -17.48 -5.99 -3.19
CA LEU A 203 -18.00 -4.69 -3.57
C LEU A 203 -18.58 -4.67 -4.99
N ALA A 204 -18.77 -5.84 -5.62
CA ALA A 204 -19.24 -5.94 -6.99
C ALA A 204 -20.59 -5.23 -7.23
N PHE A 205 -21.47 -5.19 -6.21
CA PHE A 205 -22.74 -4.47 -6.26
C PHE A 205 -22.57 -2.97 -6.51
N ARG A 206 -21.43 -2.36 -6.17
CA ARG A 206 -21.13 -0.95 -6.43
C ARG A 206 -20.91 -0.64 -7.92
N ARG A 207 -20.70 -1.63 -8.77
CA ARG A 207 -20.68 -1.44 -10.23
C ARG A 207 -22.07 -1.21 -10.80
N ASP A 208 -23.07 -1.83 -10.20
CA ASP A 208 -24.47 -1.70 -10.64
C ASP A 208 -25.18 -0.55 -9.90
N HIS A 209 -24.72 -0.24 -8.67
CA HIS A 209 -25.24 0.83 -7.82
C HIS A 209 -24.08 1.75 -7.43
N ALA A 210 -23.73 2.67 -8.31
CA ALA A 210 -22.54 3.53 -8.16
C ALA A 210 -22.61 4.51 -6.97
N SER A 211 -23.80 4.72 -6.40
CA SER A 211 -24.00 5.69 -5.32
C SER A 211 -23.75 5.09 -3.93
N PRO A 212 -23.10 5.83 -3.00
CA PRO A 212 -23.00 5.45 -1.60
C PRO A 212 -24.39 5.48 -0.90
N PRO A 213 -24.54 4.83 0.27
CA PRO A 213 -23.56 4.03 0.98
C PRO A 213 -23.36 2.63 0.38
N PRO A 214 -22.25 1.96 0.72
CA PRO A 214 -21.11 2.43 1.51
C PRO A 214 -20.20 3.38 0.75
N TRP A 215 -19.63 4.37 1.43
CA TRP A 215 -18.52 5.15 0.91
C TRP A 215 -17.26 4.29 0.86
N LEU A 216 -16.57 4.24 -0.27
CA LEU A 216 -15.38 3.43 -0.48
C LEU A 216 -14.12 4.31 -0.44
N VAL A 217 -13.32 4.17 0.61
CA VAL A 217 -12.13 4.99 0.82
C VAL A 217 -10.87 4.11 0.79
N GLY A 218 -10.04 4.31 -0.22
CA GLY A 218 -8.73 3.65 -0.28
C GLY A 218 -7.71 4.35 0.63
N THR A 219 -6.83 3.58 1.27
CA THR A 219 -5.76 4.14 2.10
C THR A 219 -4.40 3.53 1.79
N GLY A 220 -3.38 4.35 1.81
CA GLY A 220 -1.98 3.97 1.60
C GLY A 220 -1.06 5.12 1.99
N PHE A 221 0.24 4.87 1.96
CA PHE A 221 1.23 5.94 2.10
C PHE A 221 1.41 6.66 0.76
N ALA A 222 1.75 7.96 0.79
CA ALA A 222 2.02 8.75 -0.42
C ALA A 222 3.09 8.10 -1.32
N VAL A 223 4.07 7.39 -0.76
CA VAL A 223 5.10 6.65 -1.52
C VAL A 223 4.54 5.50 -2.37
N GLN A 224 3.27 5.14 -2.18
CA GLN A 224 2.58 4.10 -2.97
C GLN A 224 1.82 4.70 -4.17
N GLN A 225 1.85 6.02 -4.34
CA GLN A 225 1.30 6.66 -5.53
C GLN A 225 2.18 6.39 -6.75
N VAL A 226 1.54 6.17 -7.89
CA VAL A 226 2.15 6.03 -9.21
C VAL A 226 1.48 6.97 -10.21
N ASP A 227 2.12 7.19 -11.35
CA ASP A 227 1.62 8.14 -12.37
C ASP A 227 0.29 7.67 -12.98
N ALA A 228 0.19 6.39 -13.32
CA ALA A 228 -1.02 5.80 -13.87
C ALA A 228 -1.09 4.29 -13.61
N LEU A 229 -2.29 3.80 -13.39
CA LEU A 229 -2.63 2.38 -13.32
C LEU A 229 -3.64 2.02 -14.41
N ARG A 230 -3.46 0.85 -14.98
CA ARG A 230 -4.47 0.32 -15.90
C ARG A 230 -5.65 -0.24 -15.09
N ALA A 231 -6.84 0.29 -15.34
CA ALA A 231 -8.08 -0.25 -14.82
C ALA A 231 -8.40 -1.60 -15.46
N GLU A 232 -8.97 -2.51 -14.67
CA GLU A 232 -9.51 -3.77 -15.16
C GLU A 232 -11.06 -3.70 -15.11
N PRO A 233 -11.76 -4.45 -15.99
CA PRO A 233 -13.23 -4.37 -16.04
C PRO A 233 -13.97 -4.76 -14.75
N TRP A 234 -13.30 -5.49 -13.86
CA TRP A 234 -13.85 -5.91 -12.58
C TRP A 234 -13.50 -4.98 -11.42
N ASP A 235 -12.63 -3.99 -11.62
CA ASP A 235 -12.25 -3.05 -10.57
C ASP A 235 -13.46 -2.19 -10.17
N VAL A 236 -13.66 -2.05 -8.85
CA VAL A 236 -14.70 -1.18 -8.29
C VAL A 236 -14.08 0.18 -7.99
N SER A 237 -14.69 1.25 -8.47
CA SER A 237 -14.20 2.62 -8.24
C SER A 237 -14.29 3.01 -6.76
N LEU A 238 -13.31 3.81 -6.32
CA LEU A 238 -13.31 4.42 -4.99
C LEU A 238 -14.03 5.78 -5.02
N ASP A 239 -14.55 6.19 -3.88
CA ASP A 239 -15.12 7.53 -3.69
C ASP A 239 -14.04 8.53 -3.22
N ALA A 240 -13.01 8.04 -2.52
CA ALA A 240 -11.83 8.83 -2.14
C ALA A 240 -10.60 7.94 -1.93
N ILE A 241 -9.42 8.57 -1.96
CA ILE A 241 -8.16 7.99 -1.47
C ILE A 241 -7.56 8.93 -0.45
N CYS A 242 -7.18 8.41 0.72
CA CYS A 242 -6.51 9.16 1.77
C CYS A 242 -5.11 8.60 2.02
N THR A 243 -4.12 9.49 2.04
CA THR A 243 -2.76 9.21 2.48
C THR A 243 -2.44 10.01 3.75
N GLU A 244 -1.22 9.94 4.24
CA GLU A 244 -0.75 10.82 5.31
C GLU A 244 -0.64 12.29 4.87
N SER A 245 -0.45 12.56 3.56
CA SER A 245 -0.25 13.90 3.03
C SER A 245 -1.45 14.47 2.29
N ASP A 246 -2.24 13.62 1.61
CA ASP A 246 -3.27 14.07 0.67
C ASP A 246 -4.60 13.33 0.80
N THR A 247 -5.67 13.98 0.33
CA THR A 247 -6.99 13.39 0.14
C THR A 247 -7.44 13.63 -1.30
N PHE A 248 -7.62 12.57 -2.07
CA PHE A 248 -8.15 12.58 -3.42
C PHE A 248 -9.65 12.30 -3.37
N ASN A 249 -10.47 13.32 -3.55
CA ASN A 249 -11.92 13.18 -3.65
C ASN A 249 -12.29 12.84 -5.10
N LEU A 250 -12.80 11.63 -5.32
CA LEU A 250 -13.08 11.10 -6.65
C LEU A 250 -14.57 11.19 -7.03
N HIS A 251 -15.42 11.36 -6.03
CA HIS A 251 -16.87 11.44 -6.20
C HIS A 251 -17.39 12.88 -6.39
N ILE A 252 -16.62 13.87 -5.95
CA ILE A 252 -16.97 15.29 -6.07
C ILE A 252 -16.19 15.86 -7.26
N PRO A 253 -16.86 16.36 -8.33
CA PRO A 253 -16.15 17.03 -9.42
C PRO A 253 -15.31 18.19 -8.88
N PRO A 254 -14.12 18.46 -9.44
CA PRO A 254 -13.31 19.60 -9.05
C PRO A 254 -14.13 20.88 -9.27
N THR A 255 -14.21 21.71 -8.24
CA THR A 255 -14.83 23.05 -8.25
C THR A 255 -13.99 24.05 -9.02
#